data_654fd095160a4c25388d26bbc2428c56
#
_entry.id   654fd095160a4c25388d26bbc2428c56
#
_cell.length_a   1.000
_cell.length_b   1.000
_cell.length_c   1.000
_cell.angle_alpha   90.00
_cell.angle_beta   90.00
_cell.angle_gamma   90.00
#
_symmetry.space_group_name_H-M   'P 1'
#
loop_
_entity.id
_entity.type
_entity.pdbx_description
1 polymer ?
#
loop_
_entity_poly.entity_id
_entity_poly.type
_entity_poly.pdbx_seq_one_letter_code
_entity_poly.pdbx_strand_id
1 'polypeptide(L)'
;MGVWPIEINNEDLNWDGMYQLKPFNVWDCARRFTSFMYKPNYYMCTSHHWSKILGIQQGGCILHDNPLADEWFRRARFDGRTEGLSASDDYIQELGWHMYMSPEIAAEGLVRLHHLPLNNPNMPMDNYPDLSQMDIFK
;
A
#
# COMPACT_ATOMS: atom_id res chain seq x y z
N MET A 1 -10.01 18.42 -9.38
CA MET A 1 -9.17 17.22 -9.12
C MET A 1 -9.43 16.25 -10.26
N GLY A 2 -8.40 15.95 -11.07
CA GLY A 2 -8.59 14.99 -12.16
C GLY A 2 -8.68 13.57 -11.62
N VAL A 3 -9.75 12.88 -11.90
CA VAL A 3 -9.82 11.42 -11.72
C VAL A 3 -8.96 10.84 -12.85
N TRP A 4 -7.87 10.16 -12.49
CA TRP A 4 -7.05 9.47 -13.48
C TRP A 4 -7.77 8.20 -13.89
N PRO A 5 -8.06 7.97 -15.18
CA PRO A 5 -8.64 6.72 -15.62
C PRO A 5 -7.62 5.60 -15.39
N ILE A 6 -7.90 4.73 -14.46
CA ILE A 6 -7.17 3.48 -14.30
C ILE A 6 -7.80 2.51 -15.29
N GLU A 7 -7.15 2.29 -16.42
CA GLU A 7 -7.51 1.19 -17.30
C GLU A 7 -7.06 -0.11 -16.65
N ILE A 8 -7.99 -0.80 -16.00
CA ILE A 8 -7.81 -2.19 -15.59
C ILE A 8 -8.22 -3.03 -16.80
N ASN A 9 -7.24 -3.61 -17.48
CA ASN A 9 -7.50 -4.62 -18.50
C ASN A 9 -8.02 -5.88 -17.80
N ASN A 10 -9.34 -6.07 -17.81
CA ASN A 10 -10.01 -7.27 -17.29
C ASN A 10 -9.73 -8.54 -18.13
N GLU A 11 -8.91 -8.45 -19.17
CA GLU A 11 -8.60 -9.57 -20.07
C GLU A 11 -7.38 -10.40 -19.64
N ASP A 12 -6.70 -10.04 -18.55
CA ASP A 12 -5.60 -10.86 -18.03
C ASP A 12 -6.16 -12.13 -17.38
N LEU A 13 -6.26 -13.19 -18.20
CA LEU A 13 -6.57 -14.56 -17.79
C LEU A 13 -5.65 -15.12 -16.69
N ASN A 14 -4.61 -14.38 -16.31
CA ASN A 14 -3.63 -14.71 -15.27
C ASN A 14 -3.64 -13.68 -14.14
N TRP A 15 -4.77 -13.53 -13.46
CA TRP A 15 -4.83 -12.69 -12.26
C TRP A 15 -3.83 -13.18 -11.20
N ASP A 16 -2.83 -12.36 -10.89
CA ASP A 16 -1.78 -12.66 -9.91
C ASP A 16 -1.90 -11.86 -8.60
N GLY A 17 -3.08 -11.28 -8.35
CA GLY A 17 -3.39 -10.55 -7.12
C GLY A 17 -2.89 -9.11 -7.10
N MET A 18 -2.41 -8.58 -8.22
CA MET A 18 -1.89 -7.23 -8.34
C MET A 18 -2.11 -6.64 -9.74
N TYR A 19 -2.11 -5.30 -9.84
CA TYR A 19 -2.17 -4.57 -11.11
C TYR A 19 -1.39 -3.26 -11.03
N GLN A 20 -0.92 -2.78 -12.18
CA GLN A 20 -0.16 -1.55 -12.28
C GLN A 20 -1.06 -0.31 -12.32
N LEU A 21 -0.70 0.73 -11.59
CA LEU A 21 -1.31 2.06 -11.67
C LEU A 21 -0.60 2.87 -12.75
N LYS A 22 -0.95 2.62 -14.01
CA LYS A 22 -0.33 3.27 -15.18
C LYS A 22 -0.53 4.80 -15.15
N PRO A 23 0.43 5.59 -15.61
CA PRO A 23 1.71 5.18 -16.24
C PRO A 23 2.85 4.92 -15.25
N PHE A 24 2.60 4.93 -13.95
CA PHE A 24 3.62 4.86 -12.90
C PHE A 24 4.06 3.42 -12.63
N ASN A 25 5.29 3.24 -12.15
CA ASN A 25 5.77 1.93 -11.69
C ASN A 25 5.28 1.63 -10.25
N VAL A 26 4.01 1.94 -10.00
CA VAL A 26 3.30 1.69 -8.76
C VAL A 26 2.29 0.59 -8.99
N TRP A 27 2.25 -0.38 -8.07
CA TRP A 27 1.41 -1.56 -8.19
C TRP A 27 0.49 -1.68 -6.98
N ASP A 28 -0.79 -1.83 -7.23
CA ASP A 28 -1.74 -2.23 -6.19
C ASP A 28 -1.63 -3.73 -5.99
N CYS A 29 -1.16 -4.12 -4.81
CA CYS A 29 -0.99 -5.51 -4.39
C CYS A 29 -1.91 -5.86 -3.21
N ALA A 30 -3.02 -5.14 -3.05
CA ALA A 30 -3.93 -5.32 -1.93
C ALA A 30 -4.54 -6.74 -1.83
N ARG A 31 -4.40 -7.55 -2.88
CA ARG A 31 -4.93 -8.92 -2.95
C ARG A 31 -3.83 -10.00 -3.00
N ARG A 32 -2.58 -9.58 -2.81
CA ARG A 32 -1.41 -10.45 -2.80
C ARG A 32 -0.56 -10.18 -1.56
N PHE A 33 -0.35 -11.20 -0.77
CA PHE A 33 0.56 -11.14 0.37
C PHE A 33 1.17 -12.53 0.61
N THR A 34 2.35 -12.77 0.07
CA THR A 34 3.03 -14.07 0.10
C THR A 34 4.54 -13.87 0.08
N SER A 35 5.31 -14.85 0.52
CA SER A 35 6.76 -14.81 0.46
C SER A 35 7.25 -14.65 -0.99
N PHE A 36 8.37 -13.94 -1.14
CA PHE A 36 9.03 -13.70 -2.43
C PHE A 36 8.16 -12.94 -3.46
N MET A 37 7.15 -12.21 -3.00
CA MET A 37 6.27 -11.46 -3.89
C MET A 37 6.93 -10.21 -4.49
N TYR A 38 7.96 -9.67 -3.82
CA TYR A 38 8.62 -8.43 -4.23
C TYR A 38 9.29 -8.58 -5.61
N LYS A 39 9.13 -7.56 -6.44
CA LYS A 39 9.77 -7.44 -7.75
C LYS A 39 10.67 -6.20 -7.75
N PRO A 40 11.96 -6.29 -8.15
CA PRO A 40 12.89 -5.15 -8.18
C PRO A 40 12.37 -3.98 -9.01
N ASN A 41 12.67 -2.76 -8.56
CA ASN A 41 12.24 -1.50 -9.17
C ASN A 41 10.72 -1.24 -9.14
N TYR A 42 9.93 -2.01 -8.41
CA TYR A 42 8.49 -1.78 -8.24
C TYR A 42 8.23 -1.06 -6.91
N TYR A 43 7.17 -0.25 -6.89
CA TYR A 43 6.54 0.23 -5.66
C TYR A 43 5.26 -0.58 -5.46
N MET A 44 5.36 -1.63 -4.66
CA MET A 44 4.26 -2.58 -4.46
C MET A 44 3.48 -2.24 -3.19
N CYS A 45 2.29 -1.69 -3.35
CA CYS A 45 1.43 -1.24 -2.26
C CYS A 45 0.54 -2.39 -1.79
N THR A 46 0.77 -2.89 -0.59
CA THR A 46 -0.07 -3.91 0.06
C THR A 46 -1.12 -3.28 0.94
N SER A 47 -2.20 -4.00 1.23
CA SER A 47 -3.23 -3.60 2.19
C SER A 47 -3.28 -4.58 3.36
N HIS A 48 -3.35 -4.03 4.57
CA HIS A 48 -3.53 -4.80 5.81
C HIS A 48 -4.93 -4.63 6.41
N HIS A 49 -5.88 -4.10 5.64
CA HIS A 49 -7.28 -4.01 6.04
C HIS A 49 -7.77 -5.39 6.54
N TRP A 50 -8.70 -5.40 7.51
CA TRP A 50 -9.18 -6.62 8.17
C TRP A 50 -9.61 -7.73 7.19
N SER A 51 -10.11 -7.37 6.01
CA SER A 51 -10.57 -8.31 4.98
C SER A 51 -9.44 -8.85 4.08
N LYS A 52 -8.19 -8.45 4.28
CA LYS A 52 -7.05 -8.85 3.46
C LYS A 52 -6.28 -10.02 4.07
N ILE A 53 -5.28 -10.54 3.36
CA ILE A 53 -4.55 -11.76 3.73
C ILE A 53 -3.90 -11.64 5.12
N LEU A 54 -3.18 -10.55 5.43
CA LEU A 54 -2.65 -10.33 6.77
C LEU A 54 -3.76 -9.96 7.77
N GLY A 55 -4.77 -9.21 7.33
CA GLY A 55 -6.02 -9.01 8.03
C GLY A 55 -5.92 -8.40 9.43
N ILE A 56 -5.17 -7.32 9.60
CA ILE A 56 -5.25 -6.46 10.78
C ILE A 56 -6.31 -5.38 10.56
N GLN A 57 -6.47 -4.41 11.44
CA GLN A 57 -7.56 -3.44 11.33
C GLN A 57 -7.41 -2.49 10.14
N GLN A 58 -6.19 -1.97 9.94
CA GLN A 58 -5.88 -0.97 8.90
C GLN A 58 -4.38 -0.96 8.59
N GLY A 59 -3.99 -0.17 7.58
CA GLY A 59 -2.61 0.03 7.19
C GLY A 59 -2.21 -0.75 5.96
N GLY A 60 -0.96 -0.73 5.67
CA GLY A 60 -0.32 -1.39 4.53
C GLY A 60 1.18 -1.17 4.55
N CYS A 61 1.86 -1.73 3.57
CA CYS A 61 3.27 -1.51 3.33
C CYS A 61 3.50 -1.17 1.87
N ILE A 62 4.56 -0.42 1.61
CA ILE A 62 5.10 -0.22 0.27
C ILE A 62 6.42 -1.00 0.21
N LEU A 63 6.46 -2.04 -0.62
CA LEU A 63 7.69 -2.81 -0.87
C LEU A 63 8.44 -2.14 -2.02
N HIS A 64 9.68 -1.76 -1.79
CA HIS A 64 10.54 -1.11 -2.79
C HIS A 64 12.01 -1.26 -2.43
N ASP A 65 12.91 -0.92 -3.34
CA ASP A 65 14.36 -0.97 -3.18
C ASP A 65 15.06 0.39 -3.38
N ASN A 66 14.30 1.48 -3.45
CA ASN A 66 14.82 2.81 -3.65
C ASN A 66 15.10 3.52 -2.30
N PRO A 67 16.38 3.72 -1.91
CA PRO A 67 16.71 4.32 -0.61
C PRO A 67 16.26 5.79 -0.49
N LEU A 68 16.26 6.56 -1.59
CA LEU A 68 15.78 7.94 -1.56
C LEU A 68 14.26 8.01 -1.35
N ALA A 69 13.54 7.08 -1.94
CA ALA A 69 12.10 6.96 -1.72
C ALA A 69 11.78 6.51 -0.28
N ASP A 70 12.59 5.59 0.31
CA ASP A 70 12.43 5.18 1.71
C ASP A 70 12.53 6.37 2.65
N GLU A 71 13.55 7.19 2.48
CA GLU A 71 13.76 8.39 3.28
C GLU A 71 12.58 9.37 3.17
N TRP A 72 12.10 9.58 1.94
CA TRP A 72 10.93 10.44 1.71
C TRP A 72 9.65 9.84 2.31
N PHE A 73 9.37 8.56 2.12
CA PHE A 73 8.17 7.91 2.68
C PHE A 73 8.13 7.95 4.20
N ARG A 74 9.28 7.80 4.87
CA ARG A 74 9.36 7.89 6.33
C ARG A 74 8.90 9.26 6.83
N ARG A 75 9.35 10.34 6.20
CA ARG A 75 8.91 11.68 6.54
C ARG A 75 7.47 11.95 6.10
N ALA A 76 7.13 11.59 4.89
CA ALA A 76 5.79 11.82 4.34
C ALA A 76 4.68 11.19 5.18
N ARG A 77 4.87 9.97 5.71
CA ARG A 77 3.90 9.30 6.59
C ARG A 77 3.86 9.86 8.02
N PHE A 78 4.85 10.65 8.41
CA PHE A 78 5.02 11.20 9.76
C PHE A 78 4.94 12.74 9.76
N ASP A 79 3.89 13.28 9.18
CA ASP A 79 3.58 14.72 9.13
C ASP A 79 4.70 15.59 8.48
N GLY A 80 5.53 15.03 7.61
CA GLY A 80 6.70 15.69 7.02
C GLY A 80 7.91 15.77 7.94
N ARG A 81 7.86 15.11 9.11
CA ARG A 81 8.84 15.20 10.19
C ARG A 81 9.79 14.02 10.21
N THR A 82 10.90 14.18 10.90
CA THR A 82 11.87 13.11 11.16
C THR A 82 11.52 12.38 12.45
N GLU A 83 11.31 11.05 12.36
CA GLU A 83 11.04 10.22 13.52
C GLU A 83 12.17 10.31 14.55
N GLY A 84 11.81 10.46 15.82
CA GLY A 84 12.75 10.50 16.94
C GLY A 84 13.33 11.88 17.23
N LEU A 85 13.06 12.90 16.42
CA LEU A 85 13.44 14.29 16.74
C LEU A 85 12.31 15.04 17.45
N SER A 86 12.69 15.97 18.36
CA SER A 86 11.74 16.90 18.92
C SER A 86 11.29 17.91 17.88
N ALA A 87 10.12 18.53 18.06
CA ALA A 87 9.62 19.54 17.12
C ALA A 87 10.52 20.79 17.02
N SER A 88 11.32 21.07 18.07
CA SER A 88 12.28 22.18 18.08
C SER A 88 13.56 21.89 17.31
N ASP A 89 13.91 20.61 17.15
CA ASP A 89 15.17 20.18 16.56
C ASP A 89 14.98 19.67 15.12
N ASP A 90 13.71 19.53 14.70
CA ASP A 90 13.36 19.02 13.39
C ASP A 90 13.11 20.16 12.40
N TYR A 91 13.75 20.08 11.25
CA TYR A 91 13.53 21.02 10.14
C TYR A 91 12.62 20.38 9.10
N ILE A 92 11.33 20.77 9.13
CA ILE A 92 10.33 20.24 8.19
C ILE A 92 10.65 20.75 6.78
N GLN A 93 10.96 19.82 5.87
CA GLN A 93 11.33 20.12 4.49
C GLN A 93 10.26 19.70 3.48
N GLU A 94 9.29 18.91 3.90
CA GLU A 94 8.33 18.25 3.02
C GLU A 94 6.92 18.34 3.60
N LEU A 95 5.93 18.29 2.70
CA LEU A 95 4.56 18.02 3.10
C LEU A 95 4.43 16.56 3.51
N GLY A 96 3.77 16.32 4.62
CA GLY A 96 3.51 14.99 5.12
C GLY A 96 2.07 14.82 5.59
N TRP A 97 1.75 13.59 5.97
CA TRP A 97 0.44 13.17 6.44
C TRP A 97 0.57 12.36 7.71
N HIS A 98 -0.45 12.40 8.53
CA HIS A 98 -0.55 11.56 9.72
C HIS A 98 -0.97 10.13 9.33
N MET A 99 -0.03 9.35 8.79
CA MET A 99 -0.29 8.04 8.18
C MET A 99 0.55 6.91 8.78
N TYR A 100 1.15 7.12 9.93
CA TYR A 100 1.84 6.04 10.64
C TYR A 100 0.86 5.16 11.40
N MET A 101 1.21 3.89 11.50
CA MET A 101 0.41 2.87 12.21
C MET A 101 0.55 3.06 13.72
N SER A 102 -0.54 2.89 14.47
CA SER A 102 -0.43 2.90 15.94
C SER A 102 0.38 1.69 16.43
N PRO A 103 1.07 1.81 17.58
CA PRO A 103 1.86 0.72 18.13
C PRO A 103 1.07 -0.57 18.38
N GLU A 104 -0.20 -0.44 18.77
CA GLU A 104 -1.08 -1.59 19.04
C GLU A 104 -1.39 -2.35 17.76
N ILE A 105 -1.74 -1.65 16.69
CA ILE A 105 -2.02 -2.26 15.38
C ILE A 105 -0.73 -2.85 14.79
N ALA A 106 0.40 -2.18 14.96
CA ALA A 106 1.69 -2.69 14.52
C ALA A 106 2.08 -3.98 15.27
N ALA A 107 1.85 -4.03 16.58
CA ALA A 107 2.10 -5.22 17.40
C ALA A 107 1.19 -6.39 16.97
N GLU A 108 -0.10 -6.15 16.74
CA GLU A 108 -1.01 -7.16 16.18
C GLU A 108 -0.52 -7.66 14.84
N GLY A 109 -0.09 -6.75 13.96
CA GLY A 109 0.45 -7.10 12.64
C GLY A 109 1.67 -8.00 12.72
N LEU A 110 2.61 -7.72 13.62
CA LEU A 110 3.80 -8.55 13.82
C LEU A 110 3.45 -9.96 14.33
N VAL A 111 2.51 -10.06 15.27
CA VAL A 111 2.02 -11.36 15.78
C VAL A 111 1.36 -12.16 14.65
N ARG A 112 0.47 -11.54 13.89
CA ARG A 112 -0.21 -12.22 12.77
C ARG A 112 0.77 -12.62 11.67
N LEU A 113 1.73 -11.76 11.33
CA LEU A 113 2.77 -12.05 10.35
C LEU A 113 3.61 -13.27 10.75
N HIS A 114 3.94 -13.40 12.05
CA HIS A 114 4.67 -14.54 12.57
C HIS A 114 3.93 -15.88 12.37
N HIS A 115 2.60 -15.86 12.43
CA HIS A 115 1.74 -17.05 12.27
C HIS A 115 1.22 -17.24 10.84
N LEU A 116 1.38 -16.25 9.96
CA LEU A 116 0.91 -16.33 8.59
C LEU A 116 1.75 -17.37 7.82
N PRO A 117 1.12 -18.27 7.03
CA PRO A 117 1.86 -19.16 6.14
C PRO A 117 2.76 -18.38 5.18
N LEU A 118 3.92 -18.98 4.83
CA LEU A 118 4.84 -18.37 3.87
C LEU A 118 4.21 -18.21 2.47
N ASN A 119 3.37 -19.18 2.09
CA ASN A 119 2.71 -19.19 0.80
C ASN A 119 1.20 -19.01 1.00
N ASN A 120 0.68 -17.90 0.50
CA ASN A 120 -0.74 -17.59 0.56
C ASN A 120 -1.30 -17.46 -0.86
N PRO A 121 -2.47 -18.05 -1.16
CA PRO A 121 -3.13 -17.84 -2.43
C PRO A 121 -3.53 -16.37 -2.59
N ASN A 122 -3.48 -15.89 -3.83
CA ASN A 122 -4.01 -14.56 -4.14
C ASN A 122 -5.52 -14.53 -3.93
N MET A 123 -6.02 -13.40 -3.44
CA MET A 123 -7.46 -13.18 -3.34
C MET A 123 -8.04 -12.94 -4.75
N PRO A 124 -9.28 -13.38 -5.00
CA PRO A 124 -9.94 -13.11 -6.28
C PRO A 124 -10.11 -11.62 -6.52
N MET A 125 -10.18 -11.21 -7.77
CA MET A 125 -10.53 -9.83 -8.13
C MET A 125 -11.98 -9.56 -7.71
N ASP A 126 -12.24 -8.38 -7.11
CA ASP A 126 -13.60 -7.95 -6.85
C ASP A 126 -14.24 -7.42 -8.13
N ASN A 127 -15.52 -7.59 -8.22
CA ASN A 127 -16.32 -6.99 -9.26
C ASN A 127 -16.70 -5.57 -8.82
N TYR A 128 -15.79 -4.60 -9.05
CA TYR A 128 -16.06 -3.21 -8.72
C TYR A 128 -17.09 -2.61 -9.69
N PRO A 129 -18.02 -1.79 -9.18
CA PRO A 129 -18.90 -1.04 -10.06
C PRO A 129 -18.12 -0.03 -10.91
N ASP A 130 -18.56 0.20 -12.12
CA ASP A 130 -18.04 1.28 -12.96
C ASP A 130 -18.41 2.64 -12.36
N LEU A 131 -17.44 3.30 -11.73
CA LEU A 131 -17.66 4.59 -11.06
C LEU A 131 -18.06 5.69 -12.04
N SER A 132 -17.69 5.59 -13.33
CA SER A 132 -18.07 6.57 -14.34
C SER A 132 -19.58 6.62 -14.60
N GLN A 133 -20.31 5.58 -14.23
CA GLN A 133 -21.76 5.49 -14.35
C GLN A 133 -22.51 6.11 -13.15
N MET A 134 -21.78 6.45 -12.09
CA MET A 134 -22.37 7.03 -10.88
C MET A 134 -22.46 8.55 -10.98
N ASP A 135 -23.62 9.13 -10.65
CA ASP A 135 -23.86 10.57 -10.80
C ASP A 135 -22.92 11.44 -9.97
N ILE A 136 -22.45 10.96 -8.83
CA ILE A 136 -21.49 11.66 -7.97
C ILE A 136 -20.12 11.88 -8.62
N PHE A 137 -19.78 11.14 -9.69
CA PHE A 137 -18.50 11.24 -10.41
C PHE A 137 -18.65 11.87 -11.81
N LYS A 138 -19.87 12.28 -12.19
CA LYS A 138 -20.16 13.05 -13.40
C LYS A 138 -20.13 14.53 -13.08
#